data_a5257af49b43b014b8ef2bdd927425e1
#
_entry.id   a5257af49b43b014b8ef2bdd927425e1
#
_cell.length_a   1.000
_cell.length_b   1.000
_cell.length_c   1.000
_cell.angle_alpha   90.00
_cell.angle_beta   90.00
_cell.angle_gamma   90.00
#
_symmetry.space_group_name_H-M   'P 1'
#
loop_
_entity.id
_entity.type
_entity.pdbx_description
1 polymer ?
#
loop_
_entity_poly.entity_id
_entity_poly.type
_entity_poly.pdbx_seq_one_letter_code
_entity_poly.pdbx_strand_id
1 'polypeptide(L)'
;MIDVQGLSVHFGGVVSLDQMTVQFPEGTCGLIGPNGAGKTTFFNVLSGFVTPRSGRIDAMGQDLLSLPDYKRARWGLRRTFQTEQAIEKLTVFDNVATVYEHSERGGKAGRTAAVDEALEFVGLTEVAHHTVRTLGAKERRFIEVARAVVGNPKVILLDEPAAGLPDAETAQLGRIIRGIPERVGATVILVDHDMSLVQACCDWSAVLDFGRLLASGPTQEVLRDRNVMKAYLGTEEVA
;
A
#
# COMPACT_ATOMS: atom_id res chain seq x y z
N MET A 1 14.57 -1.02 -0.23
CA MET A 1 14.38 -1.14 -1.70
C MET A 1 13.71 -2.47 -2.02
N ILE A 2 12.78 -2.48 -3.00
CA ILE A 2 12.10 -3.69 -3.51
C ILE A 2 12.46 -3.82 -4.99
N ASP A 3 13.07 -4.93 -5.38
CA ASP A 3 13.51 -5.22 -6.76
C ASP A 3 12.63 -6.31 -7.38
N VAL A 4 11.99 -5.98 -8.49
CA VAL A 4 11.09 -6.86 -9.25
C VAL A 4 11.69 -7.11 -10.62
N GLN A 5 11.85 -8.37 -11.01
CA GLN A 5 12.49 -8.75 -12.26
C GLN A 5 11.65 -9.75 -13.06
N GLY A 6 11.25 -9.35 -14.28
CA GLY A 6 10.57 -10.21 -15.25
C GLY A 6 9.27 -10.85 -14.76
N LEU A 7 8.52 -10.13 -13.89
CA LEU A 7 7.32 -10.65 -13.25
C LEU A 7 6.18 -10.81 -14.26
N SER A 8 5.67 -12.03 -14.39
CA SER A 8 4.55 -12.32 -15.29
C SER A 8 3.45 -13.09 -14.57
N VAL A 9 2.19 -12.66 -14.78
CA VAL A 9 0.99 -13.28 -14.21
C VAL A 9 -0.04 -13.48 -15.30
N HIS A 10 -0.54 -14.71 -15.39
CA HIS A 10 -1.57 -15.09 -16.37
C HIS A 10 -2.77 -15.68 -15.64
N PHE A 11 -3.97 -15.29 -16.04
CA PHE A 11 -5.24 -15.89 -15.62
C PHE A 11 -5.92 -16.52 -16.83
N GLY A 12 -5.74 -17.83 -17.01
CA GLY A 12 -6.17 -18.49 -18.24
C GLY A 12 -5.50 -17.89 -19.48
N GLY A 13 -6.28 -17.33 -20.40
CA GLY A 13 -5.80 -16.65 -21.60
C GLY A 13 -5.45 -15.17 -21.41
N VAL A 14 -5.70 -14.59 -20.22
CA VAL A 14 -5.47 -13.17 -19.97
C VAL A 14 -4.10 -12.97 -19.30
N VAL A 15 -3.26 -12.13 -19.91
CA VAL A 15 -1.99 -11.69 -19.33
C VAL A 15 -2.24 -10.44 -18.49
N SER A 16 -2.11 -10.58 -17.17
CA SER A 16 -2.35 -9.47 -16.22
C SER A 16 -1.08 -8.70 -15.88
N LEU A 17 0.07 -9.38 -15.81
CA LEU A 17 1.40 -8.77 -15.76
C LEU A 17 2.28 -9.46 -16.80
N ASP A 18 3.06 -8.66 -17.54
CA ASP A 18 3.90 -9.14 -18.64
C ASP A 18 5.32 -8.61 -18.50
N GLN A 19 6.24 -9.47 -18.05
CA GLN A 19 7.67 -9.20 -17.89
C GLN A 19 7.97 -7.90 -17.11
N MET A 20 7.12 -7.56 -16.13
CA MET A 20 7.27 -6.34 -15.34
C MET A 20 8.61 -6.36 -14.59
N THR A 21 9.43 -5.35 -14.85
CA THR A 21 10.72 -5.13 -14.16
C THR A 21 10.75 -3.72 -13.64
N VAL A 22 10.91 -3.55 -12.30
CA VAL A 22 10.86 -2.26 -11.63
C VAL A 22 11.57 -2.33 -10.28
N GLN A 23 12.19 -1.23 -9.88
CA GLN A 23 12.77 -1.07 -8.55
C GLN A 23 12.02 0.04 -7.79
N PHE A 24 11.48 -0.30 -6.62
CA PHE A 24 10.90 0.68 -5.70
C PHE A 24 11.96 1.06 -4.67
N PRO A 25 12.41 2.33 -4.65
CA PRO A 25 13.33 2.82 -3.64
C PRO A 25 12.70 2.81 -2.24
N GLU A 26 13.50 3.13 -1.23
CA GLU A 26 13.00 3.41 0.11
C GLU A 26 12.17 4.70 0.10
N GLY A 27 11.23 4.79 1.04
CA GLY A 27 10.28 5.91 1.10
C GLY A 27 8.88 5.53 0.65
N THR A 28 8.11 6.51 0.18
CA THR A 28 6.77 6.31 -0.35
C THR A 28 6.79 6.36 -1.87
N CYS A 29 6.37 5.27 -2.49
CA CYS A 29 6.34 5.09 -3.93
C CYS A 29 4.90 4.97 -4.43
N GLY A 30 4.57 5.64 -5.51
CA GLY A 30 3.30 5.47 -6.22
C GLY A 30 3.34 4.30 -7.20
N LEU A 31 2.28 3.51 -7.27
CA LEU A 31 2.02 2.57 -8.35
C LEU A 31 0.74 2.99 -9.04
N ILE A 32 0.85 3.62 -10.17
CA ILE A 32 -0.24 4.26 -10.87
C ILE A 32 -0.49 3.61 -12.24
N GLY A 33 -1.63 3.89 -12.85
CA GLY A 33 -2.03 3.33 -14.13
C GLY A 33 -3.55 3.21 -14.27
N PRO A 34 -4.08 3.07 -15.47
CA PRO A 34 -5.52 2.94 -15.70
C PRO A 34 -6.11 1.70 -15.01
N ASN A 35 -7.45 1.62 -14.99
CA ASN A 35 -8.13 0.43 -14.50
C ASN A 35 -7.77 -0.77 -15.39
N GLY A 36 -7.50 -1.93 -14.75
CA GLY A 36 -7.05 -3.12 -15.47
C GLY A 36 -5.55 -3.15 -15.81
N ALA A 37 -4.77 -2.13 -15.46
CA ALA A 37 -3.33 -2.09 -15.77
C ALA A 37 -2.49 -3.15 -15.02
N GLY A 38 -3.06 -3.87 -14.03
CA GLY A 38 -2.36 -4.91 -13.29
C GLY A 38 -1.94 -4.53 -11.85
N LYS A 39 -2.27 -3.33 -11.36
CA LYS A 39 -1.89 -2.84 -10.03
C LYS A 39 -2.31 -3.79 -8.90
N THR A 40 -3.59 -4.15 -8.85
CA THR A 40 -4.13 -5.09 -7.85
C THR A 40 -3.51 -6.47 -7.98
N THR A 41 -3.23 -6.94 -9.21
CA THR A 41 -2.53 -8.21 -9.45
C THR A 41 -1.12 -8.16 -8.85
N PHE A 42 -0.39 -7.08 -9.06
CA PHE A 42 0.92 -6.89 -8.47
C PHE A 42 0.87 -6.92 -6.94
N PHE A 43 -0.07 -6.20 -6.32
CA PHE A 43 -0.29 -6.26 -4.88
C PHE A 43 -0.64 -7.67 -4.39
N ASN A 44 -1.45 -8.42 -5.15
CA ASN A 44 -1.79 -9.81 -4.83
C ASN A 44 -0.56 -10.73 -4.91
N VAL A 45 0.35 -10.50 -5.86
CA VAL A 45 1.62 -11.24 -5.93
C VAL A 45 2.50 -10.91 -4.73
N LEU A 46 2.69 -9.63 -4.39
CA LEU A 46 3.47 -9.21 -3.22
C LEU A 46 2.91 -9.81 -1.92
N SER A 47 1.59 -9.83 -1.78
CA SER A 47 0.90 -10.37 -0.60
C SER A 47 0.89 -11.90 -0.54
N GLY A 48 1.23 -12.60 -1.64
CA GLY A 48 1.21 -14.07 -1.70
C GLY A 48 -0.14 -14.69 -2.06
N PHE A 49 -1.13 -13.87 -2.44
CA PHE A 49 -2.46 -14.34 -2.86
C PHE A 49 -2.48 -14.86 -4.30
N VAL A 50 -1.49 -14.44 -5.10
CA VAL A 50 -1.31 -14.88 -6.49
C VAL A 50 0.13 -15.34 -6.68
N THR A 51 0.30 -16.54 -7.23
CA THR A 51 1.61 -17.06 -7.63
C THR A 51 1.90 -16.63 -9.06
N PRO A 52 3.01 -15.91 -9.33
CA PRO A 52 3.36 -15.51 -10.68
C PRO A 52 3.80 -16.73 -11.50
N ARG A 53 3.67 -16.62 -12.83
CA ARG A 53 4.17 -17.61 -13.78
C ARG A 53 5.69 -17.59 -13.87
N SER A 54 6.29 -16.42 -13.81
CA SER A 54 7.73 -16.21 -13.84
C SER A 54 8.09 -14.89 -13.13
N GLY A 55 9.37 -14.72 -12.86
CA GLY A 55 9.94 -13.53 -12.28
C GLY A 55 10.51 -13.75 -10.89
N ARG A 56 11.07 -12.68 -10.34
CA ARG A 56 11.66 -12.65 -9.01
C ARG A 56 11.27 -11.35 -8.30
N ILE A 57 11.11 -11.42 -6.98
CA ILE A 57 10.88 -10.24 -6.13
C ILE A 57 11.81 -10.36 -4.92
N ASP A 58 12.81 -9.47 -4.89
CA ASP A 58 13.65 -9.28 -3.73
C ASP A 58 13.20 -8.03 -2.96
N ALA A 59 12.92 -8.17 -1.69
CA ALA A 59 12.62 -7.07 -0.81
C ALA A 59 13.62 -7.05 0.34
N MET A 60 14.54 -6.09 0.33
CA MET A 60 15.54 -5.92 1.39
C MET A 60 16.37 -7.20 1.64
N GLY A 61 16.74 -7.92 0.57
CA GLY A 61 17.50 -9.19 0.62
C GLY A 61 16.65 -10.43 0.88
N GLN A 62 15.32 -10.30 1.00
CA GLN A 62 14.38 -11.42 1.14
C GLN A 62 13.69 -11.72 -0.20
N ASP A 63 13.86 -12.93 -0.71
CA ASP A 63 13.02 -13.43 -1.80
C ASP A 63 11.59 -13.63 -1.30
N LEU A 64 10.68 -12.72 -1.69
CA LEU A 64 9.29 -12.79 -1.25
C LEU A 64 8.54 -13.97 -1.84
N LEU A 65 8.90 -14.42 -3.05
CA LEU A 65 8.20 -15.53 -3.70
C LEU A 65 8.45 -16.87 -3.01
N SER A 66 9.56 -17.00 -2.28
CA SER A 66 9.87 -18.18 -1.47
C SER A 66 9.02 -18.29 -0.18
N LEU A 67 8.35 -17.20 0.24
CA LEU A 67 7.55 -17.15 1.45
C LEU A 67 6.05 -17.32 1.15
N PRO A 68 5.33 -18.19 1.87
CA PRO A 68 3.87 -18.19 1.84
C PRO A 68 3.32 -16.89 2.48
N ASP A 69 2.07 -16.56 2.18
CA ASP A 69 1.38 -15.32 2.58
C ASP A 69 1.54 -14.96 4.06
N TYR A 70 1.23 -15.90 4.96
CA TYR A 70 1.33 -15.68 6.41
C TYR A 70 2.77 -15.42 6.89
N LYS A 71 3.79 -16.00 6.20
CA LYS A 71 5.20 -15.70 6.51
C LYS A 71 5.60 -14.33 6.02
N ARG A 72 5.06 -13.88 4.87
CA ARG A 72 5.26 -12.49 4.40
C ARG A 72 4.68 -11.50 5.40
N ALA A 73 3.46 -11.75 5.90
CA ALA A 73 2.84 -10.93 6.93
C ALA A 73 3.68 -10.88 8.21
N ARG A 74 4.21 -12.01 8.69
CA ARG A 74 5.11 -12.05 9.85
C ARG A 74 6.44 -11.36 9.59
N TRP A 75 7.02 -11.52 8.40
CA TRP A 75 8.27 -10.85 8.01
C TRP A 75 8.15 -9.33 8.01
N GLY A 76 6.94 -8.80 7.88
CA GLY A 76 6.67 -7.38 7.97
C GLY A 76 6.04 -6.77 6.72
N LEU A 77 5.46 -7.58 5.81
CA LEU A 77 4.60 -7.04 4.77
C LEU A 77 3.21 -6.78 5.33
N ARG A 78 2.70 -5.57 5.14
CA ARG A 78 1.35 -5.14 5.52
C ARG A 78 0.60 -4.67 4.28
N ARG A 79 -0.72 -4.85 4.29
CA ARG A 79 -1.58 -4.36 3.20
C ARG A 79 -2.90 -3.85 3.74
N THR A 80 -3.35 -2.72 3.22
CA THR A 80 -4.76 -2.31 3.29
C THR A 80 -5.51 -2.83 2.06
N PHE A 81 -6.82 -2.82 2.10
CA PHE A 81 -7.68 -3.28 1.02
C PHE A 81 -8.68 -2.18 0.65
N GLN A 82 -9.16 -2.18 -0.59
CA GLN A 82 -10.21 -1.26 -1.04
C GLN A 82 -11.47 -1.33 -0.15
N THR A 83 -11.85 -2.57 0.25
CA THR A 83 -12.92 -2.78 1.22
C THR A 83 -12.32 -2.78 2.63
N GLU A 84 -12.91 -2.00 3.51
CA GLU A 84 -12.49 -1.91 4.91
C GLU A 84 -12.49 -3.29 5.59
N GLN A 85 -11.39 -3.58 6.28
CA GLN A 85 -11.19 -4.84 7.02
C GLN A 85 -11.20 -4.63 8.53
N ALA A 86 -11.61 -3.45 9.00
CA ALA A 86 -11.75 -3.17 10.42
C ALA A 86 -12.88 -4.02 11.02
N ILE A 87 -12.60 -4.68 12.15
CA ILE A 87 -13.56 -5.56 12.82
C ILE A 87 -14.51 -4.70 13.63
N GLU A 88 -15.75 -4.55 13.14
CA GLU A 88 -16.75 -3.61 13.68
C GLU A 88 -17.08 -3.80 15.17
N LYS A 89 -17.02 -5.04 15.66
CA LYS A 89 -17.36 -5.38 17.06
C LYS A 89 -16.23 -5.14 18.07
N LEU A 90 -15.01 -4.93 17.57
CA LEU A 90 -13.85 -4.63 18.41
C LEU A 90 -13.71 -3.12 18.62
N THR A 91 -12.94 -2.74 19.64
CA THR A 91 -12.47 -1.37 19.81
C THR A 91 -11.43 -1.01 18.76
N VAL A 92 -11.14 0.28 18.58
CA VAL A 92 -10.03 0.74 17.73
C VAL A 92 -8.72 0.13 18.21
N PHE A 93 -8.46 0.17 19.52
CA PHE A 93 -7.29 -0.43 20.15
C PHE A 93 -7.16 -1.91 19.83
N ASP A 94 -8.22 -2.71 20.02
CA ASP A 94 -8.17 -4.15 19.78
C ASP A 94 -7.98 -4.49 18.30
N ASN A 95 -8.51 -3.68 17.37
CA ASN A 95 -8.26 -3.84 15.94
C ASN A 95 -6.78 -3.74 15.60
N VAL A 96 -6.07 -2.77 16.18
CA VAL A 96 -4.64 -2.57 15.96
C VAL A 96 -3.82 -3.62 16.73
N ALA A 97 -4.21 -3.92 17.96
CA ALA A 97 -3.56 -4.92 18.81
C ALA A 97 -3.54 -6.32 18.17
N THR A 98 -4.63 -6.72 17.50
CA THR A 98 -4.71 -8.01 16.78
C THR A 98 -3.60 -8.12 15.73
N VAL A 99 -3.30 -7.06 14.99
CA VAL A 99 -2.22 -7.09 13.99
C VAL A 99 -0.84 -7.15 14.65
N TYR A 100 -0.65 -6.37 15.72
CA TYR A 100 0.60 -6.38 16.46
C TYR A 100 0.93 -7.79 17.00
N GLU A 101 -0.02 -8.48 17.62
CA GLU A 101 0.16 -9.81 18.21
C GLU A 101 0.61 -10.87 17.19
N HIS A 102 0.25 -10.70 15.92
CA HIS A 102 0.65 -11.59 14.82
C HIS A 102 1.91 -11.14 14.06
N SER A 103 2.54 -10.05 14.47
CA SER A 103 3.81 -9.59 13.90
C SER A 103 5.02 -10.38 14.43
N GLU A 104 6.17 -10.27 13.77
CA GLU A 104 7.42 -10.93 14.19
C GLU A 104 7.86 -10.50 15.59
N ARG A 105 7.61 -9.23 15.95
CA ARG A 105 7.90 -8.66 17.27
C ARG A 105 6.71 -8.71 18.22
N GLY A 106 5.61 -9.33 17.77
CA GLY A 106 4.37 -9.38 18.51
C GLY A 106 4.46 -10.23 19.75
N GLY A 107 3.73 -9.82 20.76
CA GLY A 107 3.62 -10.52 22.05
C GLY A 107 2.85 -9.64 23.04
N LYS A 108 2.60 -10.17 24.24
CA LYS A 108 1.91 -9.36 25.28
C LYS A 108 2.76 -8.23 25.81
N ALA A 109 4.08 -8.44 25.88
CA ALA A 109 5.02 -7.38 26.30
C ALA A 109 5.11 -6.31 25.22
N GLY A 110 4.95 -5.03 25.59
CA GLY A 110 5.03 -3.90 24.67
C GLY A 110 3.82 -3.65 23.79
N ARG A 111 2.78 -4.51 23.85
CA ARG A 111 1.57 -4.37 23.02
C ARG A 111 0.90 -3.01 23.18
N THR A 112 0.65 -2.61 24.42
CA THR A 112 -0.04 -1.35 24.72
C THR A 112 0.72 -0.17 24.16
N ALA A 113 2.03 -0.07 24.44
CA ALA A 113 2.85 1.03 23.95
C ALA A 113 2.89 1.07 22.40
N ALA A 114 3.06 -0.06 21.73
CA ALA A 114 3.11 -0.11 20.27
C ALA A 114 1.77 0.28 19.63
N VAL A 115 0.65 -0.11 20.24
CA VAL A 115 -0.69 0.27 19.77
C VAL A 115 -0.95 1.74 20.01
N ASP A 116 -0.64 2.26 21.19
CA ASP A 116 -0.83 3.68 21.53
C ASP A 116 0.02 4.57 20.58
N GLU A 117 1.27 4.20 20.31
CA GLU A 117 2.12 4.90 19.33
C GLU A 117 1.53 4.91 17.91
N ALA A 118 0.95 3.78 17.47
CA ALA A 118 0.33 3.70 16.17
C ALA A 118 -0.94 4.55 16.09
N LEU A 119 -1.76 4.55 17.16
CA LEU A 119 -2.98 5.37 17.25
C LEU A 119 -2.68 6.85 17.34
N GLU A 120 -1.66 7.25 18.11
CA GLU A 120 -1.18 8.62 18.17
C GLU A 120 -0.71 9.11 16.80
N PHE A 121 0.07 8.29 16.09
CA PHE A 121 0.58 8.63 14.75
C PHE A 121 -0.52 8.92 13.74
N VAL A 122 -1.62 8.17 13.78
CA VAL A 122 -2.77 8.40 12.88
C VAL A 122 -3.83 9.35 13.46
N GLY A 123 -3.67 9.82 14.70
CA GLY A 123 -4.61 10.75 15.34
C GLY A 123 -5.91 10.11 15.84
N LEU A 124 -5.86 8.86 16.31
CA LEU A 124 -7.02 8.11 16.81
C LEU A 124 -7.01 7.88 18.33
N THR A 125 -6.12 8.53 19.08
CA THR A 125 -5.97 8.35 20.54
C THR A 125 -7.28 8.54 21.29
N GLU A 126 -8.03 9.60 20.98
CA GLU A 126 -9.28 9.96 21.67
C GLU A 126 -10.40 8.90 21.51
N VAL A 127 -10.34 8.13 20.40
CA VAL A 127 -11.34 7.10 20.07
C VAL A 127 -10.81 5.68 20.27
N ALA A 128 -9.64 5.51 20.89
CA ALA A 128 -8.96 4.22 21.05
C ALA A 128 -9.87 3.12 21.64
N HIS A 129 -10.72 3.46 22.59
CA HIS A 129 -11.62 2.53 23.27
C HIS A 129 -13.05 2.51 22.71
N HIS A 130 -13.33 3.29 21.66
CA HIS A 130 -14.62 3.24 20.99
C HIS A 130 -14.71 2.00 20.10
N THR A 131 -15.92 1.43 20.01
CA THR A 131 -16.21 0.32 19.10
C THR A 131 -16.26 0.83 17.66
N VAL A 132 -15.57 0.17 16.73
CA VAL A 132 -15.44 0.62 15.33
C VAL A 132 -16.78 0.88 14.65
N ARG A 133 -17.81 0.09 14.93
CA ARG A 133 -19.17 0.29 14.37
C ARG A 133 -19.79 1.67 14.65
N THR A 134 -19.31 2.40 15.66
CA THR A 134 -19.83 3.72 16.04
C THR A 134 -19.07 4.88 15.38
N LEU A 135 -18.05 4.56 14.59
CA LEU A 135 -17.14 5.53 13.97
C LEU A 135 -17.52 5.83 12.53
N GLY A 136 -17.10 6.99 12.04
CA GLY A 136 -17.28 7.42 10.66
C GLY A 136 -16.27 6.79 9.69
N ALA A 137 -16.42 7.11 8.40
CA ALA A 137 -15.55 6.59 7.35
C ALA A 137 -14.08 7.00 7.53
N LYS A 138 -13.83 8.24 7.95
CA LYS A 138 -12.49 8.75 8.25
C LYS A 138 -11.76 7.89 9.27
N GLU A 139 -12.36 7.70 10.47
CA GLU A 139 -11.75 6.93 11.55
C GLU A 139 -11.49 5.49 11.10
N ARG A 140 -12.42 4.88 10.36
CA ARG A 140 -12.27 3.53 9.82
C ARG A 140 -11.08 3.41 8.86
N ARG A 141 -10.89 4.38 7.95
CA ARG A 141 -9.72 4.43 7.06
C ARG A 141 -8.41 4.62 7.84
N PHE A 142 -8.43 5.47 8.87
CA PHE A 142 -7.24 5.70 9.69
C PHE A 142 -6.90 4.48 10.55
N ILE A 143 -7.89 3.68 10.99
CA ILE A 143 -7.66 2.38 11.65
C ILE A 143 -6.90 1.43 10.71
N GLU A 144 -7.24 1.37 9.42
CA GLU A 144 -6.51 0.53 8.45
C GLU A 144 -5.03 0.94 8.35
N VAL A 145 -4.74 2.25 8.37
CA VAL A 145 -3.36 2.74 8.38
C VAL A 145 -2.66 2.41 9.71
N ALA A 146 -3.34 2.59 10.85
CA ALA A 146 -2.80 2.22 12.16
C ALA A 146 -2.44 0.72 12.21
N ARG A 147 -3.31 -0.14 11.67
CA ARG A 147 -3.06 -1.58 11.54
C ARG A 147 -1.86 -1.88 10.64
N ALA A 148 -1.65 -1.08 9.60
CA ALA A 148 -0.53 -1.26 8.68
C ALA A 148 0.82 -0.84 9.30
N VAL A 149 0.85 0.19 10.15
CA VAL A 149 2.11 0.74 10.72
C VAL A 149 2.53 0.08 12.04
N VAL A 150 1.61 -0.60 12.76
CA VAL A 150 1.92 -1.20 14.05
C VAL A 150 2.93 -2.35 13.94
N GLY A 151 3.86 -2.44 14.90
CA GLY A 151 4.78 -3.58 15.01
C GLY A 151 5.95 -3.56 14.03
N ASN A 152 6.35 -2.36 13.57
CA ASN A 152 7.53 -2.12 12.72
C ASN A 152 7.51 -2.93 11.40
N PRO A 153 6.55 -2.67 10.51
CA PRO A 153 6.51 -3.28 9.19
C PRO A 153 7.76 -2.90 8.37
N LYS A 154 8.09 -3.73 7.38
CA LYS A 154 9.17 -3.47 6.40
C LYS A 154 8.62 -2.93 5.09
N VAL A 155 7.46 -3.44 4.67
CA VAL A 155 6.76 -3.05 3.44
C VAL A 155 5.29 -2.84 3.75
N ILE A 156 4.75 -1.71 3.31
CA ILE A 156 3.32 -1.39 3.43
C ILE A 156 2.74 -1.16 2.04
N LEU A 157 1.68 -1.89 1.72
CA LEU A 157 0.91 -1.74 0.50
C LEU A 157 -0.41 -1.05 0.83
N LEU A 158 -0.61 0.16 0.31
CA LEU A 158 -1.83 0.95 0.50
C LEU A 158 -2.65 0.91 -0.79
N ASP A 159 -3.83 0.30 -0.73
CA ASP A 159 -4.72 0.06 -1.87
C ASP A 159 -5.92 1.01 -1.80
N GLU A 160 -5.87 2.12 -2.53
CA GLU A 160 -6.88 3.18 -2.58
C GLU A 160 -7.32 3.68 -1.17
N PRO A 161 -6.38 4.09 -0.31
CA PRO A 161 -6.70 4.43 1.08
C PRO A 161 -7.56 5.69 1.22
N ALA A 162 -7.60 6.56 0.20
CA ALA A 162 -8.39 7.78 0.21
C ALA A 162 -9.81 7.60 -0.37
N ALA A 163 -10.16 6.41 -0.88
CA ALA A 163 -11.45 6.20 -1.52
C ALA A 163 -12.63 6.58 -0.60
N GLY A 164 -13.46 7.51 -1.07
CA GLY A 164 -14.64 7.99 -0.36
C GLY A 164 -14.39 9.03 0.75
N LEU A 165 -13.14 9.48 0.93
CA LEU A 165 -12.84 10.58 1.85
C LEU A 165 -13.01 11.95 1.18
N PRO A 166 -13.53 12.95 1.92
CA PRO A 166 -13.48 14.35 1.48
C PRO A 166 -12.05 14.89 1.37
N ASP A 167 -11.84 15.94 0.57
CA ASP A 167 -10.51 16.53 0.29
C ASP A 167 -9.70 16.87 1.55
N ALA A 168 -10.35 17.43 2.57
CA ALA A 168 -9.68 17.78 3.83
C ALA A 168 -9.13 16.54 4.59
N GLU A 169 -9.88 15.45 4.56
CA GLU A 169 -9.50 14.18 5.19
C GLU A 169 -8.45 13.45 4.34
N THR A 170 -8.57 13.50 3.01
CA THR A 170 -7.55 13.02 2.06
C THR A 170 -6.23 13.73 2.28
N ALA A 171 -6.24 15.06 2.44
CA ALA A 171 -5.03 15.81 2.75
C ALA A 171 -4.41 15.45 4.11
N GLN A 172 -5.24 15.14 5.11
CA GLN A 172 -4.77 14.65 6.41
C GLN A 172 -4.14 13.26 6.27
N LEU A 173 -4.80 12.34 5.55
CA LEU A 173 -4.29 11.01 5.25
C LEU A 173 -2.96 11.09 4.50
N GLY A 174 -2.85 11.98 3.53
CA GLY A 174 -1.61 12.22 2.78
C GLY A 174 -0.43 12.58 3.67
N ARG A 175 -0.63 13.46 4.66
CA ARG A 175 0.42 13.80 5.64
C ARG A 175 0.85 12.58 6.48
N ILE A 176 -0.11 11.76 6.89
CA ILE A 176 0.16 10.52 7.64
C ILE A 176 0.97 9.56 6.77
N ILE A 177 0.53 9.29 5.54
CA ILE A 177 1.22 8.37 4.61
C ILE A 177 2.65 8.83 4.35
N ARG A 178 2.86 10.12 4.09
CA ARG A 178 4.20 10.68 3.87
C ARG A 178 5.13 10.51 5.07
N GLY A 179 4.59 10.53 6.29
CA GLY A 179 5.35 10.32 7.53
C GLY A 179 5.69 8.86 7.86
N ILE A 180 5.08 7.88 7.20
CA ILE A 180 5.27 6.45 7.53
C ILE A 180 6.74 6.01 7.42
N PRO A 181 7.47 6.30 6.31
CA PRO A 181 8.86 5.86 6.19
C PRO A 181 9.76 6.38 7.31
N GLU A 182 9.60 7.63 7.69
CA GLU A 182 10.36 8.25 8.78
C GLU A 182 9.99 7.64 10.14
N ARG A 183 8.69 7.36 10.37
CA ARG A 183 8.18 6.86 11.65
C ARG A 183 8.54 5.41 11.92
N VAL A 184 8.42 4.51 10.93
CA VAL A 184 8.55 3.06 11.11
C VAL A 184 9.62 2.40 10.23
N GLY A 185 10.32 3.17 9.37
CA GLY A 185 11.37 2.65 8.48
C GLY A 185 10.84 1.76 7.33
N ALA A 186 9.53 1.79 7.05
CA ALA A 186 8.93 0.95 6.01
C ALA A 186 9.02 1.60 4.62
N THR A 187 9.21 0.78 3.59
CA THR A 187 8.91 1.19 2.21
C THR A 187 7.41 1.08 1.98
N VAL A 188 6.79 2.16 1.53
CA VAL A 188 5.35 2.23 1.22
C VAL A 188 5.16 2.18 -0.28
N ILE A 189 4.23 1.34 -0.77
CA ILE A 189 3.72 1.39 -2.14
C ILE A 189 2.25 1.78 -2.07
N LEU A 190 1.92 2.94 -2.66
CA LEU A 190 0.59 3.51 -2.71
C LEU A 190 -0.03 3.29 -4.09
N VAL A 191 -1.20 2.68 -4.15
CA VAL A 191 -2.10 2.70 -5.30
C VAL A 191 -3.24 3.64 -4.97
N ASP A 192 -3.43 4.69 -5.75
CA ASP A 192 -4.58 5.57 -5.65
C ASP A 192 -4.90 6.20 -7.01
N HIS A 193 -6.15 6.62 -7.19
CA HIS A 193 -6.62 7.33 -8.38
C HIS A 193 -6.56 8.86 -8.20
N ASP A 194 -6.42 9.34 -6.97
CA ASP A 194 -6.21 10.75 -6.68
C ASP A 194 -4.74 11.14 -6.92
N MET A 195 -4.48 11.75 -8.07
CA MET A 195 -3.14 12.20 -8.43
C MET A 195 -2.60 13.28 -7.49
N SER A 196 -3.49 14.07 -6.85
CA SER A 196 -3.08 15.07 -5.86
C SER A 196 -2.50 14.39 -4.63
N LEU A 197 -3.13 13.31 -4.16
CA LEU A 197 -2.62 12.48 -3.08
C LEU A 197 -1.27 11.84 -3.45
N VAL A 198 -1.17 11.23 -4.64
CA VAL A 198 0.08 10.63 -5.13
C VAL A 198 1.21 11.65 -5.16
N GLN A 199 0.96 12.86 -5.70
CA GLN A 199 1.95 13.93 -5.73
C GLN A 199 2.34 14.44 -4.34
N ALA A 200 1.40 14.45 -3.39
CA ALA A 200 1.66 14.90 -2.02
C ALA A 200 2.47 13.91 -1.19
N CYS A 201 2.33 12.60 -1.47
CA CYS A 201 2.90 11.53 -0.64
C CYS A 201 4.11 10.85 -1.25
N CYS A 202 4.18 10.73 -2.58
CA CYS A 202 5.15 9.88 -3.25
C CYS A 202 6.26 10.71 -3.89
N ASP A 203 7.51 10.41 -3.54
CA ASP A 203 8.67 11.04 -4.18
C ASP A 203 9.03 10.31 -5.49
N TRP A 204 8.65 9.04 -5.61
CA TRP A 204 8.92 8.18 -6.76
C TRP A 204 7.65 7.42 -7.19
N SER A 205 7.50 7.18 -8.50
CA SER A 205 6.32 6.47 -9.01
C SER A 205 6.67 5.54 -10.16
N ALA A 206 5.93 4.42 -10.25
CA ALA A 206 5.90 3.52 -11.38
C ALA A 206 4.52 3.56 -12.04
N VAL A 207 4.49 3.58 -13.35
CA VAL A 207 3.26 3.55 -14.15
C VAL A 207 3.12 2.21 -14.83
N LEU A 208 2.00 1.54 -14.59
CA LEU A 208 1.62 0.34 -15.31
C LEU A 208 0.60 0.66 -16.40
N ASP A 209 0.76 0.01 -17.55
CA ASP A 209 -0.23 -0.02 -18.61
C ASP A 209 -0.27 -1.42 -19.22
N PHE A 210 -1.46 -2.01 -19.33
CA PHE A 210 -1.67 -3.38 -19.82
C PHE A 210 -0.67 -4.42 -19.28
N GLY A 211 -0.39 -4.37 -17.97
CA GLY A 211 0.49 -5.31 -17.29
C GLY A 211 1.99 -5.06 -17.46
N ARG A 212 2.40 -4.02 -18.18
CA ARG A 212 3.79 -3.64 -18.43
C ARG A 212 4.16 -2.35 -17.73
N LEU A 213 5.42 -2.21 -17.37
CA LEU A 213 5.96 -0.94 -16.89
C LEU A 213 6.05 0.05 -18.07
N LEU A 214 5.33 1.16 -17.99
CA LEU A 214 5.36 2.23 -18.98
C LEU A 214 6.45 3.26 -18.68
N ALA A 215 6.55 3.68 -17.42
CA ALA A 215 7.53 4.65 -16.93
C ALA A 215 7.79 4.43 -15.44
N SER A 216 8.96 4.85 -14.96
CA SER A 216 9.26 4.92 -13.53
C SER A 216 10.32 5.97 -13.26
N GLY A 217 10.25 6.64 -12.10
CA GLY A 217 11.17 7.70 -11.73
C GLY A 217 10.58 8.65 -10.69
N PRO A 218 11.19 9.83 -10.51
CA PRO A 218 10.63 10.88 -9.66
C PRO A 218 9.19 11.21 -10.07
N THR A 219 8.28 11.22 -9.09
CA THR A 219 6.82 11.34 -9.35
C THR A 219 6.48 12.52 -10.26
N GLN A 220 7.09 13.69 -10.03
CA GLN A 220 6.81 14.88 -10.83
C GLN A 220 7.24 14.74 -12.30
N GLU A 221 8.30 13.99 -12.58
CA GLU A 221 8.79 13.75 -13.94
C GLU A 221 7.89 12.73 -14.64
N VAL A 222 7.57 11.63 -13.96
CA VAL A 222 6.71 10.56 -14.47
C VAL A 222 5.32 11.11 -14.84
N LEU A 223 4.73 11.96 -14.02
CA LEU A 223 3.41 12.54 -14.29
C LEU A 223 3.40 13.57 -15.44
N ARG A 224 4.57 14.06 -15.86
CA ARG A 224 4.73 14.95 -17.04
C ARG A 224 5.11 14.18 -18.30
N ASP A 225 5.38 12.89 -18.21
CA ASP A 225 5.71 12.08 -19.38
C ASP A 225 4.53 12.01 -20.36
N ARG A 226 4.78 12.26 -21.63
CA ARG A 226 3.74 12.29 -22.67
C ARG A 226 3.04 10.95 -22.84
N ASN A 227 3.75 9.84 -22.69
CA ASN A 227 3.18 8.51 -22.83
C ASN A 227 2.28 8.18 -21.63
N VAL A 228 2.70 8.62 -20.43
CA VAL A 228 1.89 8.50 -19.20
C VAL A 228 0.61 9.31 -19.33
N MET A 229 0.71 10.57 -19.76
CA MET A 229 -0.48 11.41 -19.98
C MET A 229 -1.44 10.80 -21.00
N LYS A 230 -0.94 10.24 -22.12
CA LYS A 230 -1.78 9.57 -23.11
C LYS A 230 -2.47 8.31 -22.55
N ALA A 231 -1.79 7.50 -21.75
CA ALA A 231 -2.36 6.29 -21.14
C ALA A 231 -3.49 6.63 -20.14
N TYR A 232 -3.42 7.78 -19.47
CA TYR A 232 -4.44 8.26 -18.53
C TYR A 232 -5.60 9.00 -19.19
N LEU A 233 -5.31 9.87 -20.16
CA LEU A 233 -6.33 10.71 -20.79
C LEU A 233 -7.12 9.96 -21.86
N GLY A 234 -6.73 8.71 -22.18
CA GLY A 234 -7.27 8.02 -23.33
C GLY A 234 -6.93 8.80 -24.59
N THR A 235 -7.23 8.27 -25.75
CA THR A 235 -7.07 8.96 -27.04
C THR A 235 -8.15 10.02 -27.29
N GLU A 236 -8.54 10.78 -26.27
CA GLU A 236 -9.38 11.96 -26.45
C GLU A 236 -8.49 13.16 -26.77
N GLU A 237 -8.39 13.42 -28.07
CA GLU A 237 -8.17 14.68 -28.74
C GLU A 237 -6.92 15.51 -28.34
N VAL A 238 -5.84 15.29 -29.11
CA VAL A 238 -5.09 16.42 -29.60
C VAL A 238 -5.49 16.58 -31.08
N ALA A 239 -6.59 17.27 -31.30
CA ALA A 239 -6.90 17.93 -32.57
C ALA A 239 -6.51 19.41 -32.46
#